data_d2d14ae4055628dbe655de23f020298a
#
_entry.id   d2d14ae4055628dbe655de23f020298a
#
_cell.length_a   1.000
_cell.length_b   1.000
_cell.length_c   1.000
_cell.angle_alpha   90.00
_cell.angle_beta   90.00
_cell.angle_gamma   90.00
#
_symmetry.space_group_name_H-M   'P 1'
#
loop_
_entity.id
_entity.type
_entity.pdbx_description
1 polymer ?
#
loop_
_entity_poly.entity_id
_entity_poly.type
_entity_poly.pdbx_seq_one_letter_code
_entity_poly.pdbx_strand_id
1 'polypeptide(L)'
;MNVQDYIKVYENVVSDNLCNDLMAAKFDYKSSSFSSHKEVHKNSKDRVIMDDFWIKKDNSFYNPLKECFVKAVREYESDFHRFICKHITDFRINKYGTGGFMSEHTDNIHHSHGQQWGYPHV
;
A
#
# COMPACT_ATOMS: atom_id res chain seq x y z
N MET A 1 -0.16 -23.57 -14.46
CA MET A 1 -0.71 -22.50 -13.63
C MET A 1 0.09 -21.24 -13.91
N ASN A 2 -0.58 -20.18 -14.33
CA ASN A 2 0.06 -18.94 -14.77
C ASN A 2 -0.10 -17.88 -13.66
N VAL A 3 0.86 -16.96 -13.54
CA VAL A 3 0.79 -15.86 -12.55
C VAL A 3 -0.49 -15.03 -12.72
N GLN A 4 -0.92 -14.83 -13.97
CA GLN A 4 -2.15 -14.11 -14.25
C GLN A 4 -3.40 -14.73 -13.60
N ASP A 5 -3.40 -16.03 -13.35
CA ASP A 5 -4.54 -16.71 -12.71
C ASP A 5 -4.77 -16.21 -11.26
N TYR A 6 -3.74 -15.67 -10.65
CA TYR A 6 -3.78 -15.15 -9.29
C TYR A 6 -4.02 -13.64 -9.21
N ILE A 7 -4.06 -12.96 -10.35
CA ILE A 7 -4.32 -11.52 -10.40
C ILE A 7 -5.82 -11.31 -10.57
N LYS A 8 -6.43 -10.62 -9.63
CA LYS A 8 -7.86 -10.28 -9.65
C LYS A 8 -8.04 -8.77 -9.58
N VAL A 9 -9.02 -8.29 -10.28
CA VAL A 9 -9.42 -6.88 -10.25
C VAL A 9 -10.85 -6.82 -9.70
N TYR A 10 -11.04 -6.05 -8.67
CA TYR A 10 -12.35 -5.79 -8.08
C TYR A 10 -12.69 -4.31 -8.29
N GLU A 11 -13.75 -4.08 -9.04
CA GLU A 11 -14.22 -2.73 -9.35
C GLU A 11 -15.13 -2.20 -8.25
N ASN A 12 -15.18 -0.89 -8.11
CA ASN A 12 -16.06 -0.19 -7.19
C ASN A 12 -15.90 -0.59 -5.70
N VAL A 13 -14.71 -1.03 -5.33
CA VAL A 13 -14.41 -1.38 -3.94
C VAL A 13 -14.47 -0.16 -3.03
N VAL A 14 -13.91 0.96 -3.52
CA VAL A 14 -13.99 2.25 -2.85
C VAL A 14 -15.00 3.12 -3.59
N SER A 15 -16.01 3.63 -2.88
CA SER A 15 -17.03 4.47 -3.51
C SER A 15 -16.46 5.77 -4.07
N ASP A 16 -17.14 6.33 -5.07
CA ASP A 16 -16.75 7.63 -5.63
C ASP A 16 -16.76 8.73 -4.56
N ASN A 17 -17.73 8.71 -3.65
CA ASN A 17 -17.79 9.68 -2.55
C ASN A 17 -16.58 9.57 -1.64
N LEU A 18 -16.18 8.37 -1.27
CA LEU A 18 -14.99 8.17 -0.42
C LEU A 18 -13.72 8.60 -1.16
N CYS A 19 -13.60 8.27 -2.44
CA CYS A 19 -12.48 8.74 -3.27
C CYS A 19 -12.43 10.27 -3.32
N ASN A 20 -13.55 10.93 -3.54
CA ASN A 20 -13.62 12.38 -3.59
C ASN A 20 -13.27 13.01 -2.24
N ASP A 21 -13.74 12.43 -1.14
CA ASP A 21 -13.41 12.90 0.21
C ASP A 21 -11.91 12.78 0.51
N LEU A 22 -11.30 11.66 0.09
CA LEU A 22 -9.86 11.46 0.23
C LEU A 22 -9.06 12.47 -0.60
N MET A 23 -9.50 12.75 -1.83
CA MET A 23 -8.87 13.75 -2.70
C MET A 23 -9.00 15.18 -2.15
N ALA A 24 -10.10 15.50 -1.51
CA ALA A 24 -10.37 16.81 -0.92
C ALA A 24 -9.71 17.01 0.45
N ALA A 25 -9.35 15.94 1.12
CA ALA A 25 -8.77 16.00 2.47
C ALA A 25 -7.40 16.68 2.46
N LYS A 26 -7.17 17.51 3.46
CA LYS A 26 -5.89 18.21 3.64
C LYS A 26 -5.00 17.40 4.57
N PHE A 27 -4.34 16.40 4.02
CA PHE A 27 -3.37 15.61 4.76
C PHE A 27 -2.01 16.32 4.85
N ASP A 28 -1.33 16.10 5.94
CA ASP A 28 0.06 16.57 6.14
C ASP A 28 1.03 15.61 5.43
N TYR A 29 1.09 15.74 4.11
CA TYR A 29 1.95 14.91 3.28
C TYR A 29 3.43 15.15 3.57
N LYS A 30 4.20 14.08 3.57
CA LYS A 30 5.65 14.12 3.73
C LYS A 30 6.32 13.53 2.49
N SER A 31 7.48 14.06 2.17
CA SER A 31 8.31 13.51 1.09
C SER A 31 8.66 12.06 1.38
N SER A 32 8.38 11.19 0.44
CA SER A 32 8.69 9.77 0.55
C SER A 32 10.17 9.51 0.28
N SER A 33 10.67 8.41 0.84
CA SER A 33 12.06 7.97 0.64
C SER A 33 12.13 6.45 0.61
N PHE A 34 13.13 5.93 -0.10
CA PHE A 34 13.50 4.52 0.00
C PHE A 34 14.52 4.32 1.11
N SER A 35 14.32 3.25 1.86
CA SER A 35 15.33 2.72 2.77
C SER A 35 16.01 1.54 2.11
N SER A 36 17.32 1.50 2.16
CA SER A 36 18.08 0.34 1.74
C SER A 36 18.83 -0.26 2.93
N HIS A 37 19.30 -1.48 2.74
CA HIS A 37 20.07 -2.21 3.74
C HIS A 37 21.33 -1.45 4.20
N LYS A 38 21.94 -0.70 3.30
CA LYS A 38 23.21 0.01 3.53
C LYS A 38 23.08 1.51 3.67
N GLU A 39 22.06 2.09 3.06
CA GLU A 39 21.92 3.54 2.90
C GLU A 39 20.47 3.95 3.09
N VAL A 40 20.14 4.26 4.32
CA VAL A 40 18.80 4.79 4.64
C VAL A 40 18.77 6.26 4.20
N HIS A 41 17.79 6.59 3.36
CA HIS A 41 17.49 7.94 2.87
C HIS A 41 18.56 8.61 2.00
N LYS A 42 19.66 7.93 1.71
CA LYS A 42 20.70 8.49 0.86
C LYS A 42 20.32 8.33 -0.62
N ASN A 43 20.37 9.44 -1.37
CA ASN A 43 20.05 9.49 -2.81
C ASN A 43 18.64 8.96 -3.16
N SER A 44 17.69 9.05 -2.23
CA SER A 44 16.34 8.51 -2.46
C SER A 44 15.60 9.26 -3.57
N LYS A 45 15.95 10.51 -3.86
CA LYS A 45 15.35 11.30 -4.97
C LYS A 45 15.62 10.71 -6.35
N ASP A 46 16.67 9.92 -6.50
CA ASP A 46 16.97 9.21 -7.74
C ASP A 46 16.03 8.00 -7.95
N ARG A 47 15.31 7.60 -6.91
CA ARG A 47 14.49 6.42 -6.90
C ARG A 47 13.01 6.69 -6.67
N VAL A 48 12.68 7.77 -5.99
CA VAL A 48 11.31 8.13 -5.71
C VAL A 48 11.16 9.65 -5.61
N ILE A 49 10.17 10.18 -6.29
CA ILE A 49 9.69 11.56 -6.14
C ILE A 49 8.18 11.48 -5.97
N MET A 50 7.72 11.47 -4.74
CA MET A 50 6.33 11.51 -4.35
C MET A 50 6.22 11.94 -2.91
N ASP A 51 5.04 12.34 -2.53
CA ASP A 51 4.68 12.56 -1.13
C ASP A 51 3.78 11.44 -0.65
N ASP A 52 3.79 11.16 0.64
CA ASP A 52 2.89 10.20 1.22
C ASP A 52 2.30 10.67 2.55
N PHE A 53 1.20 10.04 2.90
CA PHE A 53 0.55 10.20 4.20
C PHE A 53 0.03 8.85 4.68
N TRP A 54 0.29 8.53 5.94
CA TRP A 54 -0.18 7.31 6.56
C TRP A 54 -1.49 7.54 7.31
N ILE A 55 -2.53 6.84 6.87
CA ILE A 55 -3.84 6.82 7.53
C ILE A 55 -3.80 5.74 8.61
N LYS A 56 -3.67 6.17 9.84
CA LYS A 56 -3.62 5.31 11.02
C LYS A 56 -5.00 5.13 11.65
N LYS A 57 -5.10 4.27 12.62
CA LYS A 57 -6.37 3.86 13.27
C LYS A 57 -7.17 5.01 13.87
N ASP A 58 -6.52 6.08 14.27
CA ASP A 58 -7.15 7.28 14.83
C ASP A 58 -7.68 8.25 13.77
N ASN A 59 -7.39 8.02 12.50
CA ASN A 59 -7.88 8.84 11.40
C ASN A 59 -9.28 8.39 10.98
N SER A 60 -10.17 9.37 10.72
CA SER A 60 -11.55 9.10 10.33
C SER A 60 -11.73 8.30 9.05
N PHE A 61 -10.75 8.31 8.16
CA PHE A 61 -10.76 7.51 6.93
C PHE A 61 -10.36 6.05 7.14
N TYR A 62 -9.77 5.72 8.29
CA TYR A 62 -9.23 4.38 8.51
C TYR A 62 -10.32 3.29 8.43
N ASN A 63 -11.39 3.44 9.21
CA ASN A 63 -12.44 2.42 9.23
C ASN A 63 -13.19 2.27 7.90
N PRO A 64 -13.59 3.35 7.21
CA PRO A 64 -14.19 3.22 5.88
C PRO A 64 -13.27 2.51 4.89
N LEU A 65 -11.99 2.82 4.87
CA LEU A 65 -11.03 2.15 4.01
C LEU A 65 -10.85 0.68 4.40
N LYS A 66 -10.74 0.40 5.68
CA LYS A 66 -10.62 -0.98 6.18
C LYS A 66 -11.80 -1.85 5.74
N GLU A 67 -13.02 -1.35 5.84
CA GLU A 67 -14.21 -2.08 5.38
C GLU A 67 -14.12 -2.42 3.89
N CYS A 68 -13.71 -1.46 3.06
CA CYS A 68 -13.55 -1.69 1.63
C CYS A 68 -12.49 -2.76 1.34
N PHE A 69 -11.32 -2.63 1.95
CA PHE A 69 -10.20 -3.54 1.69
C PHE A 69 -10.46 -4.94 2.26
N VAL A 70 -11.05 -5.06 3.43
CA VAL A 70 -11.41 -6.36 4.01
C VAL A 70 -12.41 -7.08 3.11
N LYS A 71 -13.41 -6.38 2.58
CA LYS A 71 -14.36 -6.95 1.65
C LYS A 71 -13.67 -7.53 0.40
N ALA A 72 -12.77 -6.77 -0.20
CA ALA A 72 -12.00 -7.24 -1.38
C ALA A 72 -11.11 -8.44 -1.04
N VAL A 73 -10.44 -8.41 0.10
CA VAL A 73 -9.59 -9.52 0.56
C VAL A 73 -10.41 -10.78 0.80
N ARG A 74 -11.58 -10.67 1.42
CA ARG A 74 -12.47 -11.82 1.65
C ARG A 74 -12.99 -12.43 0.33
N GLU A 75 -13.25 -11.58 -0.65
CA GLU A 75 -13.61 -12.04 -1.99
C GLU A 75 -12.45 -12.81 -2.64
N TYR A 76 -11.23 -12.32 -2.51
CA TYR A 76 -10.04 -13.02 -2.99
C TYR A 76 -9.85 -14.36 -2.27
N GLU A 77 -10.01 -14.40 -0.96
CA GLU A 77 -9.90 -15.63 -0.17
C GLU A 77 -10.95 -16.68 -0.59
N SER A 78 -12.14 -16.24 -1.03
CA SER A 78 -13.16 -17.16 -1.52
C SER A 78 -12.77 -17.84 -2.82
N ASP A 79 -11.98 -17.18 -3.66
CA ASP A 79 -11.46 -17.74 -4.91
C ASP A 79 -10.23 -18.62 -4.67
N PHE A 80 -9.46 -18.33 -3.63
CA PHE A 80 -8.19 -19.01 -3.33
C PHE A 80 -8.14 -19.50 -1.89
N HIS A 81 -8.64 -20.70 -1.64
CA HIS A 81 -8.83 -21.27 -0.30
C HIS A 81 -7.56 -21.40 0.55
N ARG A 82 -6.41 -21.43 -0.09
CA ARG A 82 -5.12 -21.50 0.62
C ARG A 82 -4.54 -20.14 0.97
N PHE A 83 -5.11 -19.09 0.44
CA PHE A 83 -4.72 -17.73 0.77
C PHE A 83 -5.52 -17.26 1.99
N ILE A 84 -4.82 -16.85 3.03
CA ILE A 84 -5.43 -16.31 4.24
C ILE A 84 -4.69 -15.03 4.62
N CYS A 85 -5.39 -13.91 4.59
CA CYS A 85 -4.86 -12.65 5.06
C CYS A 85 -5.16 -12.48 6.55
N LYS A 86 -4.14 -12.54 7.38
CA LYS A 86 -4.29 -12.40 8.84
C LYS A 86 -4.07 -10.97 9.33
N HIS A 87 -3.27 -10.21 8.62
CA HIS A 87 -2.87 -8.86 9.03
C HIS A 87 -2.89 -7.92 7.85
N ILE A 88 -3.25 -6.70 8.10
CA ILE A 88 -3.10 -5.57 7.18
C ILE A 88 -2.31 -4.47 7.87
N THR A 89 -1.53 -3.73 7.10
CA THR A 89 -0.87 -2.53 7.58
C THR A 89 -1.84 -1.36 7.67
N ASP A 90 -1.39 -0.24 8.20
CA ASP A 90 -2.07 1.03 8.01
C ASP A 90 -2.12 1.37 6.51
N PHE A 91 -3.03 2.26 6.13
CA PHE A 91 -3.16 2.67 4.73
C PHE A 91 -2.22 3.83 4.44
N ARG A 92 -1.64 3.81 3.25
CA ARG A 92 -0.79 4.89 2.78
C ARG A 92 -1.35 5.50 1.52
N ILE A 93 -1.47 6.81 1.50
CA ILE A 93 -1.80 7.56 0.29
C ILE A 93 -0.50 8.08 -0.31
N ASN A 94 -0.27 7.73 -1.56
CA ASN A 94 0.84 8.24 -2.34
C ASN A 94 0.33 9.35 -3.25
N LYS A 95 0.99 10.50 -3.21
CA LYS A 95 0.66 11.65 -4.01
C LYS A 95 1.81 11.96 -4.97
N TYR A 96 1.53 11.83 -6.25
CA TYR A 96 2.48 12.14 -7.31
C TYR A 96 2.12 13.48 -7.95
N GLY A 97 3.07 14.40 -7.97
CA GLY A 97 2.98 15.62 -8.78
C GLY A 97 3.50 15.36 -10.19
N THR A 98 3.50 16.40 -11.01
CA THR A 98 4.09 16.34 -12.36
C THR A 98 5.56 15.95 -12.26
N GLY A 99 5.97 14.92 -13.03
CA GLY A 99 7.33 14.38 -12.97
C GLY A 99 7.60 13.47 -11.76
N GLY A 100 6.59 13.25 -10.92
CA GLY A 100 6.71 12.31 -9.80
C GLY A 100 6.80 10.86 -10.28
N PHE A 101 7.57 10.05 -9.58
CA PHE A 101 7.77 8.66 -9.93
C PHE A 101 8.24 7.82 -8.73
N MET A 102 8.13 6.52 -8.91
CA MET A 102 8.77 5.52 -8.07
C MET A 102 9.51 4.55 -9.00
N SER A 103 10.78 4.31 -8.74
CA SER A 103 11.56 3.37 -9.55
C SER A 103 11.06 1.94 -9.36
N GLU A 104 11.34 1.12 -10.36
CA GLU A 104 11.06 -0.31 -10.31
C GLU A 104 11.72 -0.93 -9.07
N HIS A 105 10.98 -1.72 -8.33
CA HIS A 105 11.42 -2.35 -7.10
C HIS A 105 10.56 -3.57 -6.75
N THR A 106 11.02 -4.34 -5.79
CA THR A 106 10.23 -5.37 -5.13
C THR A 106 9.87 -4.89 -3.72
N ASP A 107 8.68 -5.20 -3.26
CA ASP A 107 8.23 -4.86 -1.91
C ASP A 107 8.80 -5.81 -0.86
N ASN A 108 9.63 -6.76 -1.28
CA ASN A 108 10.21 -7.76 -0.42
C ASN A 108 11.39 -7.17 0.35
N ILE A 109 11.19 -6.94 1.63
CA ILE A 109 12.17 -6.31 2.50
C ILE A 109 12.97 -7.37 3.25
N HIS A 110 14.28 -7.37 3.05
CA HIS A 110 15.19 -8.34 3.66
C HIS A 110 15.65 -7.99 5.07
N HIS A 111 15.26 -6.85 5.60
CA HIS A 111 15.73 -6.37 6.89
C HIS A 111 14.64 -5.68 7.68
N SER A 112 14.83 -5.61 8.96
CA SER A 112 14.04 -4.92 9.98
C SER A 112 12.55 -5.24 10.04
N HIS A 113 11.79 -5.08 8.98
CA HIS A 113 10.35 -5.24 9.01
C HIS A 113 9.90 -6.63 8.52
N GLY A 114 10.42 -7.08 7.40
CA GLY A 114 9.91 -8.24 6.71
C GLY A 114 10.17 -9.54 7.44
N GLN A 115 11.36 -9.76 7.91
CA GLN A 115 11.77 -11.04 8.52
C GLN A 115 11.12 -11.30 9.87
N GLN A 116 10.89 -10.27 10.65
CA GLN A 116 10.30 -10.40 11.97
C GLN A 116 8.84 -10.87 11.95
N TRP A 117 8.15 -10.63 10.87
CA TRP A 117 6.71 -10.90 10.77
C TRP A 117 6.36 -11.98 9.76
N GLY A 118 7.34 -12.73 9.29
CA GLY A 118 7.13 -13.82 8.36
C GLY A 118 6.63 -13.37 6.99
N TYR A 119 7.10 -12.24 6.51
CA TYR A 119 6.83 -11.81 5.15
C TYR A 119 7.37 -12.84 4.16
N PRO A 120 6.68 -13.05 3.05
CA PRO A 120 7.15 -14.02 2.08
C PRO A 120 8.52 -13.61 1.54
N HIS A 121 9.42 -14.55 1.60
CA HIS A 121 10.69 -14.46 0.93
C HIS A 121 10.51 -15.01 -0.49
N VAL A 122 10.40 -14.13 -1.42
CA VAL A 122 10.30 -14.52 -2.83
C VAL A 122 11.62 -14.27 -3.52
#